data_ff93b820593d978d05f52477342ee137
#
_entry.id   ff93b820593d978d05f52477342ee137
#
_cell.length_a   1.000
_cell.length_b   1.000
_cell.length_c   1.000
_cell.angle_alpha   90.00
_cell.angle_beta   90.00
_cell.angle_gamma   90.00
#
_symmetry.space_group_name_H-M   'P 1'
#
loop_
_entity.id
_entity.type
_entity.pdbx_description
1 polymer ?
#
loop_
_entity_poly.entity_id
_entity_poly.type
_entity_poly.pdbx_seq_one_letter_code
_entity_poly.pdbx_strand_id
1 'polypeptide(L)'
;KNPEIRKEAGLSLSGVMADNQRLFALILNVIAKDKEVDDRWRGFERPVSSRNLANDVDDKTVDALSDAVNARTGDIAHRYYQLKAGWMGMEKLNWWDRNAPLAGDDDRRFSWPEAREIVLQAFAGFDPEMADIAKRFFEEGWIDAGVRSGKASGAFSHPTVPSAHPYILMNFSG
;
A
#
# COMPACT_ATOMS: atom_id res chain seq x y z
N LYS A 1 -14.99 8.95 9.58
CA LYS A 1 -16.36 8.86 8.99
C LYS A 1 -16.99 10.24 8.70
N ASN A 2 -16.63 11.32 9.43
CA ASN A 2 -17.22 12.64 9.23
C ASN A 2 -16.69 13.31 7.94
N PRO A 3 -17.57 13.67 6.97
CA PRO A 3 -17.17 14.29 5.70
C PRO A 3 -16.48 15.64 5.85
N GLU A 4 -16.95 16.48 6.79
CA GLU A 4 -16.38 17.81 7.00
C GLU A 4 -14.95 17.72 7.54
N ILE A 5 -14.70 16.83 8.50
CA ILE A 5 -13.35 16.60 9.04
C ILE A 5 -12.40 16.09 7.94
N ARG A 6 -12.85 15.20 7.06
CA ARG A 6 -12.04 14.74 5.93
C ARG A 6 -11.67 15.88 4.98
N LYS A 7 -12.66 16.74 4.66
CA LYS A 7 -12.46 17.92 3.81
C LYS A 7 -11.46 18.89 4.44
N GLU A 8 -11.68 19.25 5.69
CA GLU A 8 -10.80 20.19 6.42
C GLU A 8 -9.37 19.65 6.52
N ALA A 9 -9.20 18.37 6.86
CA ALA A 9 -7.88 17.73 6.90
C ALA A 9 -7.21 17.72 5.52
N GLY A 10 -7.97 17.41 4.47
CA GLY A 10 -7.47 17.45 3.10
C GLY A 10 -7.04 18.85 2.67
N LEU A 11 -7.85 19.86 2.95
CA LEU A 11 -7.52 21.25 2.62
C LEU A 11 -6.32 21.78 3.42
N SER A 12 -6.21 21.42 4.70
CA SER A 12 -5.06 21.75 5.53
C SER A 12 -3.75 21.18 4.97
N LEU A 13 -3.75 19.90 4.61
CA LEU A 13 -2.58 19.26 3.95
C LEU A 13 -2.24 19.94 2.62
N SER A 14 -3.25 20.23 1.79
CA SER A 14 -3.06 20.91 0.51
C SER A 14 -2.48 22.31 0.67
N GLY A 15 -2.90 23.05 1.71
CA GLY A 15 -2.36 24.37 2.04
C GLY A 15 -0.86 24.31 2.33
N VAL A 16 -0.44 23.41 3.24
CA VAL A 16 0.98 23.22 3.56
C VAL A 16 1.81 22.83 2.32
N MET A 17 1.26 21.96 1.47
CA MET A 17 1.93 21.56 0.23
C MET A 17 2.05 22.74 -0.76
N ALA A 18 1.01 23.56 -0.90
CA ALA A 18 1.01 24.74 -1.77
C ALA A 18 2.02 25.79 -1.29
N ASP A 19 2.09 26.05 -0.01
CA ASP A 19 3.03 27.02 0.59
C ASP A 19 4.50 26.60 0.37
N ASN A 20 4.76 25.31 0.27
CA ASN A 20 6.08 24.73 0.07
C ASN A 20 6.34 24.24 -1.37
N GLN A 21 5.47 24.58 -2.34
CA GLN A 21 5.53 24.07 -3.70
C GLN A 21 6.89 24.24 -4.37
N ARG A 22 7.55 25.41 -4.20
CA ARG A 22 8.86 25.68 -4.79
C ARG A 22 9.95 24.76 -4.23
N LEU A 23 9.91 24.50 -2.93
CA LEU A 23 10.85 23.58 -2.26
C LEU A 23 10.65 22.14 -2.77
N PHE A 24 9.42 21.69 -2.82
CA PHE A 24 9.11 20.34 -3.31
C PHE A 24 9.45 20.15 -4.77
N ALA A 25 9.19 21.18 -5.62
CA ALA A 25 9.60 21.15 -7.03
C ALA A 25 11.12 21.05 -7.17
N LEU A 26 11.88 21.84 -6.38
CA LEU A 26 13.33 21.75 -6.37
C LEU A 26 13.83 20.35 -5.97
N ILE A 27 13.28 19.78 -4.88
CA ILE A 27 13.66 18.45 -4.42
C ILE A 27 13.40 17.39 -5.50
N LEU A 28 12.19 17.41 -6.10
CA LEU A 28 11.85 16.47 -7.18
C LEU A 28 12.77 16.61 -8.38
N ASN A 29 13.07 17.85 -8.80
CA ASN A 29 13.97 18.10 -9.92
C ASN A 29 15.39 17.62 -9.64
N VAL A 30 15.90 17.81 -8.43
CA VAL A 30 17.22 17.32 -8.04
C VAL A 30 17.29 15.80 -8.04
N ILE A 31 16.29 15.13 -7.46
CA ILE A 31 16.21 13.66 -7.44
C ILE A 31 16.10 13.11 -8.87
N ALA A 32 15.25 13.73 -9.71
CA ALA A 32 15.11 13.33 -11.12
C ALA A 32 16.41 13.52 -11.90
N LYS A 33 17.14 14.61 -11.63
CA LYS A 33 18.42 14.88 -12.28
C LYS A 33 19.52 13.92 -11.81
N ASP A 34 19.58 13.61 -10.54
CA ASP A 34 20.50 12.61 -9.98
C ASP A 34 20.28 11.25 -10.65
N LYS A 35 19.03 10.82 -10.72
CA LYS A 35 18.66 9.59 -11.44
C LYS A 35 19.05 9.63 -12.93
N GLU A 36 18.82 10.72 -13.61
CA GLU A 36 19.20 10.86 -15.03
C GLU A 36 20.71 10.72 -15.22
N VAL A 37 21.49 11.30 -14.33
CA VAL A 37 22.97 11.19 -14.38
C VAL A 37 23.40 9.75 -14.14
N ASP A 38 22.85 9.07 -13.14
CA ASP A 38 23.17 7.67 -12.84
C ASP A 38 22.77 6.75 -14.02
N ASP A 39 21.56 6.91 -14.57
CA ASP A 39 21.07 6.13 -15.71
C ASP A 39 21.98 6.30 -16.93
N ARG A 40 22.38 7.55 -17.24
CA ARG A 40 23.28 7.85 -18.36
C ARG A 40 24.65 7.18 -18.19
N TRP A 41 25.20 7.23 -16.99
CA TRP A 41 26.52 6.63 -16.72
C TRP A 41 26.48 5.10 -16.79
N ARG A 42 25.35 4.51 -16.48
CA ARG A 42 25.13 3.07 -16.56
C ARG A 42 24.61 2.60 -17.92
N GLY A 43 24.34 3.51 -18.84
CA GLY A 43 23.86 3.20 -20.18
C GLY A 43 22.39 2.76 -20.23
N PHE A 44 21.57 3.16 -19.26
CA PHE A 44 20.15 2.88 -19.30
C PHE A 44 19.44 3.84 -20.25
N GLU A 45 18.64 3.30 -21.18
CA GLU A 45 17.94 4.09 -22.20
C GLU A 45 16.66 4.74 -21.67
N ARG A 46 16.01 4.11 -20.70
CA ARG A 46 14.71 4.54 -20.16
C ARG A 46 14.82 4.74 -18.63
N PRO A 47 14.06 5.69 -18.07
CA PRO A 47 14.05 5.91 -16.62
C PRO A 47 13.65 4.70 -15.78
N VAL A 48 12.89 3.76 -16.38
CA VAL A 48 12.42 2.53 -15.70
C VAL A 48 13.39 1.36 -15.84
N SER A 49 14.36 1.40 -16.77
CA SER A 49 15.22 0.26 -17.10
C SER A 49 16.02 -0.27 -15.91
N SER A 50 16.56 0.62 -15.07
CA SER A 50 17.28 0.20 -13.85
C SER A 50 16.39 -0.56 -12.86
N ARG A 51 15.13 -0.16 -12.73
CA ARG A 51 14.14 -0.84 -11.89
C ARG A 51 13.73 -2.19 -12.48
N ASN A 52 13.51 -2.23 -13.79
CA ASN A 52 13.15 -3.47 -14.48
C ASN A 52 14.27 -4.50 -14.37
N LEU A 53 15.52 -4.08 -14.55
CA LEU A 53 16.69 -4.93 -14.34
C LEU A 53 16.77 -5.44 -12.88
N ALA A 54 16.56 -4.58 -11.89
CA ALA A 54 16.58 -4.97 -10.48
C ALA A 54 15.45 -5.93 -10.09
N ASN A 55 14.32 -5.90 -10.83
CA ASN A 55 13.18 -6.80 -10.66
C ASN A 55 13.29 -8.05 -11.53
N ASP A 56 14.37 -8.23 -12.30
CA ASP A 56 14.56 -9.34 -13.25
C ASP A 56 13.39 -9.48 -14.23
N VAL A 57 12.92 -8.35 -14.79
CA VAL A 57 11.83 -8.29 -15.75
C VAL A 57 12.21 -7.43 -16.95
N ASP A 58 11.82 -7.85 -18.15
CA ASP A 58 12.07 -7.08 -19.37
C ASP A 58 11.09 -5.90 -19.55
N ASP A 59 11.54 -4.90 -20.31
CA ASP A 59 10.75 -3.69 -20.58
C ASP A 59 9.42 -3.99 -21.28
N LYS A 60 9.37 -4.99 -22.17
CA LYS A 60 8.16 -5.35 -22.93
C LYS A 60 7.07 -5.91 -22.01
N THR A 61 7.45 -6.70 -21.01
CA THR A 61 6.52 -7.23 -20.02
C THR A 61 5.91 -6.09 -19.18
N VAL A 62 6.73 -5.12 -18.77
CA VAL A 62 6.27 -3.96 -18.02
C VAL A 62 5.38 -3.04 -18.88
N ASP A 63 5.75 -2.84 -20.13
CA ASP A 63 4.94 -2.06 -21.09
C ASP A 63 3.58 -2.74 -21.33
N ALA A 64 3.55 -4.06 -21.56
CA ALA A 64 2.31 -4.82 -21.73
C ALA A 64 1.38 -4.73 -20.49
N LEU A 65 1.96 -4.80 -19.28
CA LEU A 65 1.21 -4.61 -18.04
C LEU A 65 0.63 -3.19 -17.96
N SER A 66 1.44 -2.16 -18.25
CA SER A 66 1.01 -0.76 -18.25
C SER A 66 -0.12 -0.51 -19.24
N ASP A 67 0.00 -1.04 -20.45
CA ASP A 67 -1.02 -0.92 -21.51
C ASP A 67 -2.32 -1.62 -21.10
N ALA A 68 -2.25 -2.82 -20.55
CA ALA A 68 -3.40 -3.56 -20.07
C ALA A 68 -4.14 -2.82 -18.93
N VAL A 69 -3.40 -2.26 -17.97
CA VAL A 69 -3.97 -1.46 -16.87
C VAL A 69 -4.63 -0.18 -17.43
N ASN A 70 -3.93 0.56 -18.30
CA ASN A 70 -4.45 1.79 -18.88
C ASN A 70 -5.73 1.54 -19.69
N ALA A 71 -5.76 0.46 -20.48
CA ALA A 71 -6.94 0.08 -21.27
C ALA A 71 -8.16 -0.25 -20.40
N ARG A 72 -7.97 -0.66 -19.14
CA ARG A 72 -9.05 -1.05 -18.22
C ARG A 72 -9.36 -0.01 -17.13
N THR A 73 -8.59 1.05 -17.04
CA THR A 73 -8.77 2.07 -15.98
C THR A 73 -10.19 2.66 -15.99
N GLY A 74 -10.75 2.95 -17.16
CA GLY A 74 -12.11 3.47 -17.30
C GLY A 74 -13.17 2.49 -16.78
N ASP A 75 -13.07 1.23 -17.19
CA ASP A 75 -14.05 0.20 -16.88
C ASP A 75 -14.00 -0.29 -15.42
N ILE A 76 -12.87 -0.16 -14.77
CA ILE A 76 -12.66 -0.66 -13.39
C ILE A 76 -12.58 0.51 -12.41
N ALA A 77 -11.55 1.33 -12.48
CA ALA A 77 -11.28 2.36 -11.48
C ALA A 77 -12.30 3.52 -11.54
N HIS A 78 -12.56 4.07 -12.72
CA HIS A 78 -13.51 5.17 -12.85
C HIS A 78 -14.93 4.71 -12.55
N ARG A 79 -15.30 3.52 -13.02
CA ARG A 79 -16.61 2.91 -12.71
C ARG A 79 -16.77 2.69 -11.22
N TYR A 80 -15.74 2.16 -10.53
CA TYR A 80 -15.79 2.00 -9.07
C TYR A 80 -16.03 3.33 -8.35
N TYR A 81 -15.32 4.40 -8.73
CA TYR A 81 -15.51 5.71 -8.11
C TYR A 81 -16.87 6.32 -8.39
N GLN A 82 -17.45 6.08 -9.57
CA GLN A 82 -18.83 6.48 -9.86
C GLN A 82 -19.83 5.74 -8.97
N LEU A 83 -19.69 4.42 -8.82
CA LEU A 83 -20.52 3.62 -7.92
C LEU A 83 -20.37 4.08 -6.47
N LYS A 84 -19.14 4.28 -6.02
CA LYS A 84 -18.85 4.76 -4.66
C LYS A 84 -19.47 6.14 -4.39
N ALA A 85 -19.39 7.05 -5.35
CA ALA A 85 -20.06 8.35 -5.25
C ALA A 85 -21.56 8.18 -5.04
N GLY A 86 -22.22 7.34 -5.85
CA GLY A 86 -23.64 7.02 -5.69
C GLY A 86 -23.97 6.43 -4.32
N TRP A 87 -23.19 5.48 -3.82
CA TRP A 87 -23.39 4.90 -2.48
C TRP A 87 -23.22 5.92 -1.35
N MET A 88 -22.40 6.95 -1.57
CA MET A 88 -22.21 8.05 -0.62
C MET A 88 -23.21 9.22 -0.82
N GLY A 89 -24.16 9.10 -1.76
CA GLY A 89 -25.13 10.16 -2.07
C GLY A 89 -24.52 11.39 -2.74
N MET A 90 -23.41 11.22 -3.46
CA MET A 90 -22.65 12.29 -4.13
C MET A 90 -22.71 12.12 -5.64
N GLU A 91 -22.73 13.22 -6.38
CA GLU A 91 -22.61 13.20 -7.85
C GLU A 91 -21.20 12.76 -8.27
N LYS A 92 -20.19 13.26 -7.55
CA LYS A 92 -18.77 12.98 -7.79
C LYS A 92 -18.00 12.98 -6.48
N LEU A 93 -17.05 12.04 -6.34
CA LEU A 93 -16.14 12.03 -5.19
C LEU A 93 -15.14 13.18 -5.25
N ASN A 94 -14.91 13.83 -4.14
CA ASN A 94 -13.72 14.65 -3.96
C ASN A 94 -12.51 13.74 -3.66
N TRP A 95 -11.30 14.24 -3.86
CA TRP A 95 -10.10 13.45 -3.62
C TRP A 95 -9.95 12.99 -2.16
N TRP A 96 -10.45 13.76 -1.18
CA TRP A 96 -10.47 13.40 0.24
C TRP A 96 -11.53 12.35 0.60
N ASP A 97 -12.46 12.05 -0.31
CA ASP A 97 -13.48 11.02 -0.12
C ASP A 97 -13.08 9.66 -0.72
N ARG A 98 -12.00 9.60 -1.51
CA ARG A 98 -11.57 8.39 -2.21
C ARG A 98 -11.46 7.18 -1.29
N ASN A 99 -10.86 7.34 -0.11
CA ASN A 99 -10.66 6.29 0.88
C ASN A 99 -11.66 6.35 2.05
N ALA A 100 -12.73 7.15 1.92
CA ALA A 100 -13.75 7.21 2.94
C ALA A 100 -14.47 5.86 3.11
N PRO A 101 -14.76 5.41 4.34
CA PRO A 101 -15.56 4.22 4.58
C PRO A 101 -16.99 4.44 4.09
N LEU A 102 -17.64 3.37 3.64
CA LEU A 102 -19.04 3.39 3.24
C LEU A 102 -19.96 3.38 4.48
N ALA A 103 -21.22 3.83 4.29
CA ALA A 103 -22.22 3.69 5.32
C ALA A 103 -22.50 2.20 5.58
N GLY A 104 -22.45 1.80 6.83
CA GLY A 104 -22.63 0.39 7.21
C GLY A 104 -21.34 -0.43 7.31
N ASP A 105 -20.19 0.17 7.03
CA ASP A 105 -18.90 -0.49 7.35
C ASP A 105 -18.86 -0.85 8.83
N ASP A 106 -18.55 -2.11 9.11
CA ASP A 106 -18.46 -2.64 10.45
C ASP A 106 -17.31 -1.95 11.21
N ASP A 107 -17.62 -1.38 12.37
CA ASP A 107 -16.63 -0.80 13.31
C ASP A 107 -16.10 -1.85 14.27
N ARG A 108 -16.38 -3.13 14.01
CA ARG A 108 -15.91 -4.22 14.84
C ARG A 108 -14.39 -4.20 14.92
N ARG A 109 -13.91 -4.26 16.15
CA ARG A 109 -12.49 -4.44 16.45
C ARG A 109 -12.23 -5.85 16.89
N PHE A 110 -11.10 -6.38 16.48
CA PHE A 110 -10.66 -7.72 16.85
C PHE A 110 -9.52 -7.61 17.85
N SER A 111 -9.62 -8.35 18.95
CA SER A 111 -8.46 -8.54 19.82
C SER A 111 -7.39 -9.38 19.12
N TRP A 112 -6.16 -9.29 19.61
CA TRP A 112 -5.07 -10.11 19.06
C TRP A 112 -5.35 -11.62 19.10
N PRO A 113 -5.90 -12.20 20.19
CA PRO A 113 -6.30 -13.60 20.19
C PRO A 113 -7.37 -13.94 19.14
N GLU A 114 -8.39 -13.11 18.97
CA GLU A 114 -9.41 -13.31 17.94
C GLU A 114 -8.83 -13.25 16.52
N ALA A 115 -7.95 -12.28 16.25
CA ALA A 115 -7.28 -12.17 14.95
C ALA A 115 -6.43 -13.41 14.67
N ARG A 116 -5.68 -13.90 15.68
CA ARG A 116 -4.92 -15.16 15.59
C ARG A 116 -5.84 -16.34 15.23
N GLU A 117 -6.94 -16.49 15.91
CA GLU A 117 -7.88 -17.60 15.68
C GLU A 117 -8.47 -17.56 14.26
N ILE A 118 -8.91 -16.38 13.81
CA ILE A 118 -9.43 -16.18 12.44
C ILE A 118 -8.39 -16.57 11.39
N VAL A 119 -7.14 -16.15 11.56
CA VAL A 119 -6.05 -16.46 10.62
C VAL A 119 -5.78 -17.96 10.57
N LEU A 120 -5.67 -18.60 11.75
CA LEU A 120 -5.40 -20.04 11.80
C LEU A 120 -6.55 -20.87 11.24
N GLN A 121 -7.80 -20.51 11.50
CA GLN A 121 -8.97 -21.16 10.91
C GLN A 121 -9.02 -21.00 9.38
N ALA A 122 -8.70 -19.80 8.87
CA ALA A 122 -8.66 -19.54 7.42
C ALA A 122 -7.59 -20.40 6.73
N PHE A 123 -6.40 -20.48 7.29
CA PHE A 123 -5.34 -21.34 6.76
C PHE A 123 -5.67 -22.82 6.87
N ALA A 124 -6.23 -23.29 8.00
CA ALA A 124 -6.63 -24.68 8.18
C ALA A 124 -7.73 -25.10 7.20
N GLY A 125 -8.63 -24.18 6.83
CA GLY A 125 -9.66 -24.43 5.80
C GLY A 125 -9.10 -24.56 4.39
N PHE A 126 -7.90 -24.07 4.14
CA PHE A 126 -7.19 -24.21 2.88
C PHE A 126 -6.20 -25.37 2.90
N ASP A 127 -5.30 -25.40 3.88
CA ASP A 127 -4.28 -26.44 4.05
C ASP A 127 -3.86 -26.53 5.55
N PRO A 128 -4.00 -27.69 6.19
CA PRO A 128 -3.60 -27.90 7.58
C PRO A 128 -2.12 -27.64 7.86
N GLU A 129 -1.21 -27.99 6.93
CA GLU A 129 0.22 -27.75 7.09
C GLU A 129 0.53 -26.24 7.09
N MET A 130 -0.16 -25.47 6.24
CA MET A 130 -0.07 -24.02 6.25
C MET A 130 -0.52 -23.41 7.57
N ALA A 131 -1.57 -23.96 8.20
CA ALA A 131 -2.02 -23.53 9.51
C ALA A 131 -1.00 -23.85 10.62
N ASP A 132 -0.33 -24.99 10.56
CA ASP A 132 0.73 -25.37 11.51
C ASP A 132 1.95 -24.43 11.38
N ILE A 133 2.32 -24.06 10.17
CA ILE A 133 3.38 -23.06 9.94
C ILE A 133 2.95 -21.70 10.49
N ALA A 134 1.73 -21.25 10.19
CA ALA A 134 1.21 -19.96 10.67
C ALA A 134 1.15 -19.91 12.20
N LYS A 135 0.79 -21.02 12.86
CA LYS A 135 0.76 -21.14 14.32
C LYS A 135 2.13 -20.83 14.94
N ARG A 136 3.21 -21.30 14.33
CA ARG A 136 4.57 -21.04 14.81
C ARG A 136 4.91 -19.54 14.77
N PHE A 137 4.44 -18.80 13.78
CA PHE A 137 4.65 -17.34 13.72
C PHE A 137 4.10 -16.63 14.97
N PHE A 138 2.96 -17.09 15.47
CA PHE A 138 2.36 -16.53 16.69
C PHE A 138 3.05 -17.02 17.97
N GLU A 139 3.43 -18.29 18.04
CA GLU A 139 3.95 -18.93 19.26
C GLU A 139 5.44 -18.69 19.48
N GLU A 140 6.22 -18.62 18.39
CA GLU A 140 7.67 -18.42 18.46
C GLU A 140 8.07 -16.93 18.35
N GLY A 141 7.08 -16.01 18.31
CA GLY A 141 7.35 -14.58 18.36
C GLY A 141 7.94 -14.00 17.05
N TRP A 142 7.59 -14.57 15.90
CA TRP A 142 8.08 -14.09 14.61
C TRP A 142 7.27 -12.92 14.04
N ILE A 143 6.27 -12.44 14.79
CA ILE A 143 5.45 -11.29 14.44
C ILE A 143 5.67 -10.17 15.43
N ASP A 144 6.23 -9.05 14.99
CA ASP A 144 6.25 -7.80 15.74
C ASP A 144 4.96 -7.03 15.44
N ALA A 145 3.93 -7.24 16.28
CA ALA A 145 2.57 -6.75 16.02
C ALA A 145 2.26 -5.40 16.67
N GLY A 146 2.85 -5.10 17.85
CA GLY A 146 2.45 -3.94 18.67
C GLY A 146 2.79 -2.60 18.04
N VAL A 147 1.87 -1.63 18.14
CA VAL A 147 2.12 -0.23 17.77
C VAL A 147 3.00 0.42 18.86
N ARG A 148 4.08 1.09 18.45
CA ARG A 148 4.94 1.85 19.38
C ARG A 148 5.64 3.02 18.67
N SER A 149 6.05 4.01 19.44
CA SER A 149 6.80 5.16 18.92
C SER A 149 8.12 4.71 18.26
N GLY A 150 8.47 5.31 17.14
CA GLY A 150 9.69 5.02 16.38
C GLY A 150 9.64 3.74 15.52
N LYS A 151 8.55 2.99 15.57
CA LYS A 151 8.36 1.82 14.69
C LYS A 151 7.97 2.26 13.27
N ALA A 152 8.52 1.58 12.26
CA ALA A 152 8.13 1.81 10.87
C ALA A 152 6.63 1.59 10.67
N SER A 153 5.99 2.45 9.88
CA SER A 153 4.57 2.34 9.54
C SER A 153 4.32 1.20 8.55
N GLY A 154 3.06 0.75 8.47
CA GLY A 154 2.63 -0.29 7.55
C GLY A 154 2.85 -1.71 8.09
N ALA A 155 2.94 -2.66 7.18
CA ALA A 155 3.25 -4.06 7.46
C ALA A 155 4.07 -4.65 6.32
N PHE A 156 5.01 -5.53 6.65
CA PHE A 156 5.80 -6.26 5.67
C PHE A 156 6.33 -7.58 6.25
N SER A 157 6.56 -8.53 5.37
CA SER A 157 7.32 -9.74 5.68
C SER A 157 8.76 -9.55 5.19
N HIS A 158 9.72 -9.91 6.01
CA HIS A 158 11.14 -9.81 5.68
C HIS A 158 11.78 -11.21 5.68
N PRO A 159 12.25 -11.71 4.53
CA PRO A 159 13.02 -12.93 4.48
C PRO A 159 14.39 -12.72 5.13
N THR A 160 14.92 -13.78 5.71
CA THR A 160 16.27 -13.79 6.25
C THR A 160 17.20 -14.57 5.30
N VAL A 161 17.55 -15.80 5.66
CA VAL A 161 18.34 -16.71 4.81
C VAL A 161 17.51 -17.98 4.53
N PRO A 162 17.82 -18.76 3.48
CA PRO A 162 17.03 -19.94 3.12
C PRO A 162 16.84 -20.97 4.23
N SER A 163 17.75 -21.00 5.23
CA SER A 163 17.71 -21.92 6.35
C SER A 163 16.99 -21.36 7.60
N ALA A 164 16.48 -20.12 7.55
CA ALA A 164 15.78 -19.47 8.66
C ALA A 164 14.42 -18.96 8.23
N HIS A 165 13.49 -18.89 9.21
CA HIS A 165 12.14 -18.37 8.96
C HIS A 165 12.16 -16.86 8.69
N PRO A 166 11.20 -16.33 7.94
CA PRO A 166 10.98 -14.89 7.81
C PRO A 166 10.38 -14.30 9.08
N TYR A 167 10.44 -12.97 9.19
CA TYR A 167 9.76 -12.20 10.22
C TYR A 167 8.68 -11.31 9.62
N ILE A 168 7.65 -11.03 10.40
CA ILE A 168 6.58 -10.09 10.02
C ILE A 168 6.63 -8.90 10.97
N LEU A 169 6.72 -7.69 10.41
CA LEU A 169 6.47 -6.46 11.12
C LEU A 169 5.08 -5.95 10.71
N MET A 170 4.26 -5.58 11.68
CA MET A 170 2.96 -4.97 11.44
C MET A 170 2.60 -4.00 12.57
N ASN A 171 1.57 -3.20 12.36
CA ASN A 171 1.02 -2.30 13.37
C ASN A 171 -0.44 -2.69 13.61
N PHE A 172 -0.64 -3.65 14.51
CA PHE A 172 -1.98 -4.13 14.86
C PHE A 172 -2.65 -3.16 15.83
N SER A 173 -3.81 -2.66 15.47
CA SER A 173 -4.59 -1.68 16.25
C SER A 173 -6.00 -2.15 16.66
N GLY A 174 -6.31 -3.40 16.40
CA GLY A 174 -7.63 -3.99 16.68
C GLY A 174 -8.63 -3.87 15.56
#